data_e251713f8e68eaf9c6a6946223f20a43
#
_entry.id   e251713f8e68eaf9c6a6946223f20a43
#
_cell.length_a   1.000
_cell.length_b   1.000
_cell.length_c   1.000
_cell.angle_alpha   90.00
_cell.angle_beta   90.00
_cell.angle_gamma   90.00
#
_symmetry.space_group_name_H-M   'P 1'
#
loop_
_entity.id
_entity.type
_entity.pdbx_description
1 polymer ?
#
loop_
_entity_poly.entity_id
_entity_poly.type
_entity_poly.pdbx_seq_one_letter_code
_entity_poly.pdbx_strand_id
1 'polypeptide(L)'
;MKIKKPLALGLVSGVALATFAVAAPAFADPVANSYAVVGSDTLQASMDALTNGTTVTGASVRVSAPTGTIGNFDAFAPGYSAAGGLIQTKSGGPSFPRPSGSGDGENALLASINNTTFSQASGTSSQPIGGQVDIARSSAAPTAQVGNGILAWVPYGRDAVAYAYVGGSAADEANVAHLTGAQLGDIYGATSDQVISGTTVKAYLPQS
;
A
#
# COMPACT_ATOMS: atom_id res chain seq x y z
N MET A 1 -30.40 -75.40 9.76
CA MET A 1 -29.74 -74.47 10.71
C MET A 1 -29.15 -73.31 9.89
N LYS A 2 -29.83 -72.12 9.87
CA LYS A 2 -29.47 -71.01 9.05
C LYS A 2 -28.75 -69.98 9.93
N ILE A 3 -27.48 -69.76 9.67
CA ILE A 3 -26.66 -68.78 10.37
C ILE A 3 -26.86 -67.44 9.67
N LYS A 4 -27.45 -66.46 10.37
CA LYS A 4 -27.57 -65.06 9.90
C LYS A 4 -26.29 -64.32 10.28
N LYS A 5 -25.61 -63.76 9.30
CA LYS A 5 -24.47 -62.89 9.51
C LYS A 5 -24.96 -61.47 9.86
N PRO A 6 -24.41 -60.82 10.88
CA PRO A 6 -24.73 -59.42 11.13
C PRO A 6 -23.98 -58.50 10.13
N LEU A 7 -24.73 -57.58 9.58
CA LEU A 7 -24.24 -56.51 8.72
C LEU A 7 -23.64 -55.41 9.60
N ALA A 8 -22.32 -55.23 9.59
CA ALA A 8 -21.67 -54.13 10.29
C ALA A 8 -21.82 -52.85 9.48
N LEU A 9 -22.65 -51.95 9.98
CA LEU A 9 -22.82 -50.61 9.42
C LEU A 9 -21.66 -49.74 9.89
N GLY A 10 -20.65 -49.58 9.07
CA GLY A 10 -19.53 -48.66 9.33
C GLY A 10 -19.98 -47.20 9.20
N LEU A 11 -20.06 -46.51 10.33
CA LEU A 11 -20.28 -45.08 10.39
C LEU A 11 -18.97 -44.40 10.00
N VAL A 12 -18.84 -43.93 8.74
CA VAL A 12 -17.77 -43.05 8.33
C VAL A 12 -18.11 -41.65 8.79
N SER A 13 -17.55 -41.25 9.94
CA SER A 13 -17.60 -39.87 10.42
C SER A 13 -16.68 -39.05 9.55
N GLY A 14 -17.22 -38.42 8.50
CA GLY A 14 -16.53 -37.40 7.72
C GLY A 14 -16.34 -36.17 8.57
N VAL A 15 -15.13 -35.96 9.10
CA VAL A 15 -14.71 -34.69 9.66
C VAL A 15 -14.56 -33.73 8.49
N ALA A 16 -15.59 -32.93 8.25
CA ALA A 16 -15.47 -31.75 7.38
C ALA A 16 -14.53 -30.74 8.06
N LEU A 17 -13.26 -30.75 7.70
CA LEU A 17 -12.38 -29.62 7.96
C LEU A 17 -12.93 -28.43 7.18
N ALA A 18 -13.73 -27.60 7.85
CA ALA A 18 -14.04 -26.28 7.37
C ALA A 18 -12.72 -25.47 7.43
N THR A 19 -11.95 -25.48 6.36
CA THR A 19 -10.91 -24.50 6.15
C THR A 19 -11.60 -23.15 6.05
N PHE A 20 -11.57 -22.38 7.12
CA PHE A 20 -11.82 -20.96 7.05
C PHE A 20 -10.70 -20.38 6.19
N ALA A 21 -10.92 -20.33 4.90
CA ALA A 21 -10.17 -19.44 4.03
C ALA A 21 -10.51 -18.04 4.55
N VAL A 22 -9.59 -17.46 5.34
CA VAL A 22 -9.58 -16.03 5.56
C VAL A 22 -9.34 -15.47 4.16
N ALA A 23 -10.41 -15.09 3.49
CA ALA A 23 -10.29 -14.34 2.25
C ALA A 23 -9.55 -13.06 2.63
N ALA A 24 -8.26 -13.00 2.30
CA ALA A 24 -7.58 -11.73 2.26
C ALA A 24 -8.47 -10.80 1.41
N PRO A 25 -8.71 -9.55 1.84
CA PRO A 25 -9.47 -8.62 1.03
C PRO A 25 -8.82 -8.61 -0.35
N ALA A 26 -9.54 -9.09 -1.35
CA ALA A 26 -9.11 -8.96 -2.73
C ALA A 26 -9.23 -7.46 -3.03
N PHE A 27 -8.13 -6.76 -2.97
CA PHE A 27 -8.03 -5.39 -3.48
C PHE A 27 -8.14 -5.48 -4.99
N ALA A 28 -9.38 -5.48 -5.49
CA ALA A 28 -9.65 -5.29 -6.89
C ALA A 28 -9.54 -3.80 -7.19
N ASP A 29 -8.95 -3.45 -8.31
CA ASP A 29 -8.99 -2.07 -8.78
C ASP A 29 -10.44 -1.58 -8.77
N PRO A 30 -10.68 -0.35 -8.29
CA PRO A 30 -12.03 0.20 -8.31
C PRO A 30 -12.54 0.26 -9.75
N VAL A 31 -13.81 -0.05 -9.95
CA VAL A 31 -14.47 0.19 -11.24
C VAL A 31 -14.38 1.69 -11.58
N ALA A 32 -14.32 1.97 -12.87
CA ALA A 32 -14.21 3.31 -13.44
C ALA A 32 -14.90 4.40 -12.61
N ASN A 33 -14.13 5.36 -12.14
CA ASN A 33 -14.57 6.37 -11.20
C ASN A 33 -14.53 7.76 -11.80
N SER A 34 -15.28 8.69 -11.22
CA SER A 34 -15.27 10.09 -11.66
C SER A 34 -13.94 10.76 -11.31
N TYR A 35 -13.34 10.39 -10.19
CA TYR A 35 -12.02 10.87 -9.74
C TYR A 35 -11.12 9.68 -9.43
N ALA A 36 -9.90 9.72 -9.93
CA ALA A 36 -8.92 8.66 -9.75
C ALA A 36 -7.73 9.13 -8.91
N VAL A 37 -7.40 8.34 -7.89
CA VAL A 37 -6.26 8.56 -6.98
C VAL A 37 -5.23 7.48 -7.23
N VAL A 38 -3.96 7.86 -7.44
CA VAL A 38 -2.83 6.95 -7.67
C VAL A 38 -1.60 7.39 -6.86
N GLY A 39 -0.52 6.64 -6.86
CA GLY A 39 0.78 7.06 -6.32
C GLY A 39 1.18 6.30 -5.06
N SER A 40 1.72 6.99 -4.05
CA SER A 40 2.39 6.41 -2.88
C SER A 40 1.68 5.16 -2.32
N ASP A 41 2.42 4.08 -2.19
CA ASP A 41 2.02 2.84 -1.54
C ASP A 41 1.81 3.02 -0.02
N THR A 42 2.66 3.81 0.62
CA THR A 42 2.58 4.03 2.08
C THR A 42 1.29 4.74 2.51
N LEU A 43 0.66 5.53 1.62
CA LEU A 43 -0.62 6.20 1.87
C LEU A 43 -1.82 5.44 1.33
N GLN A 44 -1.64 4.29 0.67
CA GLN A 44 -2.69 3.56 0.01
C GLN A 44 -3.80 3.15 0.98
N ALA A 45 -3.47 2.44 2.06
CA ALA A 45 -4.46 1.93 3.01
C ALA A 45 -5.26 3.03 3.70
N SER A 46 -4.63 4.14 4.05
CA SER A 46 -5.32 5.28 4.65
C SER A 46 -6.25 5.99 3.66
N MET A 47 -5.85 6.08 2.39
CA MET A 47 -6.70 6.64 1.34
C MET A 47 -7.86 5.70 1.00
N ASP A 48 -7.66 4.37 0.99
CA ASP A 48 -8.73 3.40 0.83
C ASP A 48 -9.77 3.53 1.94
N ALA A 49 -9.33 3.65 3.17
CA ALA A 49 -10.22 3.87 4.30
C ALA A 49 -11.07 5.14 4.12
N LEU A 50 -10.50 6.21 3.61
CA LEU A 50 -11.22 7.47 3.38
C LEU A 50 -12.17 7.39 2.17
N THR A 51 -11.76 6.77 1.08
CA THR A 51 -12.58 6.69 -0.15
C THR A 51 -13.68 5.65 -0.05
N ASN A 52 -13.40 4.50 0.57
CA ASN A 52 -14.33 3.39 0.73
C ASN A 52 -15.12 3.44 2.04
N GLY A 53 -14.67 4.23 2.99
CA GLY A 53 -15.23 4.34 4.33
C GLY A 53 -14.56 3.40 5.32
N THR A 54 -14.41 3.89 6.54
CA THR A 54 -13.88 3.15 7.68
C THR A 54 -14.53 3.63 8.97
N THR A 55 -14.25 2.95 10.07
CA THR A 55 -14.69 3.38 11.40
C THR A 55 -13.48 3.73 12.24
N VAL A 56 -13.43 4.96 12.71
CA VAL A 56 -12.38 5.45 13.61
C VAL A 56 -13.03 5.80 14.94
N THR A 57 -12.59 5.17 16.02
CA THR A 57 -13.15 5.36 17.38
C THR A 57 -14.68 5.29 17.44
N GLY A 58 -15.29 4.39 16.65
CA GLY A 58 -16.74 4.20 16.57
C GLY A 58 -17.46 5.15 15.60
N ALA A 59 -16.79 6.14 15.03
CA ALA A 59 -17.37 7.04 14.04
C ALA A 59 -17.05 6.58 12.62
N SER A 60 -18.04 6.55 11.74
CA SER A 60 -17.84 6.29 10.32
C SER A 60 -17.16 7.49 9.66
N VAL A 61 -16.07 7.23 8.94
CA VAL A 61 -15.33 8.24 8.19
C VAL A 61 -15.32 7.84 6.71
N ARG A 62 -15.70 8.78 5.85
CA ARG A 62 -15.62 8.63 4.40
C ARG A 62 -15.49 9.99 3.74
N VAL A 63 -14.61 10.11 2.77
CA VAL A 63 -14.57 11.25 1.87
C VAL A 63 -15.56 11.00 0.74
N SER A 64 -16.49 11.90 0.52
CA SER A 64 -17.43 11.86 -0.59
C SER A 64 -17.14 13.00 -1.55
N ALA A 65 -17.07 12.68 -2.85
CA ALA A 65 -17.06 13.70 -3.88
C ALA A 65 -18.44 14.35 -3.99
N PRO A 66 -18.56 15.65 -4.26
CA PRO A 66 -19.84 16.33 -4.46
C PRO A 66 -20.67 15.69 -5.56
N THR A 67 -20.00 15.23 -6.62
CA THR A 67 -20.59 14.50 -7.74
C THR A 67 -19.62 13.39 -8.14
N GLY A 68 -20.15 12.18 -8.30
CA GLY A 68 -19.38 11.02 -8.71
C GLY A 68 -18.71 10.26 -7.56
N THR A 69 -17.76 9.43 -7.89
CA THR A 69 -17.05 8.55 -6.98
C THR A 69 -15.55 8.80 -7.06
N ILE A 70 -14.86 8.61 -5.94
CA ILE A 70 -13.40 8.64 -5.86
C ILE A 70 -12.93 7.19 -5.82
N GLY A 71 -12.12 6.78 -6.80
CA GLY A 71 -11.46 5.49 -6.84
C GLY A 71 -10.00 5.61 -6.45
N ASN A 72 -9.60 4.90 -5.41
CA ASN A 72 -8.21 4.80 -5.02
C ASN A 72 -7.61 3.53 -5.62
N PHE A 73 -6.61 3.69 -6.49
CA PHE A 73 -5.95 2.58 -7.16
C PHE A 73 -4.70 2.17 -6.39
N ASP A 74 -4.54 0.87 -6.21
CA ASP A 74 -3.40 0.29 -5.53
C ASP A 74 -2.09 0.63 -6.25
N ALA A 75 -1.02 0.85 -5.48
CA ALA A 75 0.31 1.11 -6.03
C ALA A 75 0.92 -0.14 -6.68
N PHE A 76 0.54 -1.32 -6.20
CA PHE A 76 0.95 -2.61 -6.74
C PHE A 76 -0.26 -3.42 -7.17
N ALA A 77 -0.11 -4.24 -8.22
CA ALA A 77 -1.14 -5.17 -8.61
C ALA A 77 -1.38 -6.21 -7.50
N PRO A 78 -2.59 -6.77 -7.33
CA PRO A 78 -2.86 -7.79 -6.32
C PRO A 78 -1.87 -8.96 -6.40
N GLY A 79 -1.26 -9.30 -5.28
CA GLY A 79 -0.24 -10.36 -5.19
C GLY A 79 1.18 -9.96 -5.61
N TYR A 80 1.42 -8.70 -5.95
CA TYR A 80 2.74 -8.18 -6.29
C TYR A 80 3.21 -7.20 -5.22
N SER A 81 4.51 -7.26 -4.93
CA SER A 81 5.21 -6.33 -4.02
C SER A 81 6.15 -5.36 -4.76
N ALA A 82 6.13 -5.38 -6.08
CA ALA A 82 6.96 -4.55 -6.93
C ALA A 82 6.12 -3.83 -7.99
N ALA A 83 6.67 -2.74 -8.52
CA ALA A 83 6.06 -1.97 -9.60
C ALA A 83 5.71 -2.87 -10.79
N GLY A 84 4.54 -2.69 -11.34
CA GLY A 84 4.07 -3.43 -12.52
C GLY A 84 2.56 -3.49 -12.65
N GLY A 85 2.13 -4.04 -13.77
CA GLY A 85 0.73 -4.12 -14.15
C GLY A 85 0.22 -2.85 -14.81
N LEU A 86 -0.96 -2.95 -15.39
CA LEU A 86 -1.67 -1.84 -16.02
C LEU A 86 -2.91 -1.51 -15.20
N ILE A 87 -3.32 -0.25 -15.25
CA ILE A 87 -4.62 0.21 -14.72
C ILE A 87 -5.39 0.93 -15.81
N GLN A 88 -6.71 0.93 -15.69
CA GLN A 88 -7.63 1.77 -16.42
C GLN A 88 -8.49 2.52 -15.39
N THR A 89 -8.26 3.79 -15.25
CA THR A 89 -8.86 4.58 -14.16
C THR A 89 -10.24 5.10 -14.46
N LYS A 90 -10.57 5.29 -15.75
CA LYS A 90 -11.88 5.78 -16.20
C LYS A 90 -12.40 4.92 -17.35
N SER A 91 -13.70 4.77 -17.42
CA SER A 91 -14.37 3.98 -18.46
C SER A 91 -14.05 4.52 -19.85
N GLY A 92 -13.62 3.63 -20.75
CA GLY A 92 -13.22 3.99 -22.10
C GLY A 92 -11.88 4.71 -22.21
N GLY A 93 -11.19 4.94 -21.08
CA GLY A 93 -9.84 5.51 -21.06
C GLY A 93 -8.76 4.50 -21.44
N PRO A 94 -7.54 4.99 -21.70
CA PRO A 94 -6.39 4.12 -21.97
C PRO A 94 -5.98 3.32 -20.75
N SER A 95 -5.43 2.14 -20.96
CA SER A 95 -4.64 1.45 -19.96
C SER A 95 -3.22 2.00 -19.96
N PHE A 96 -2.67 2.18 -18.75
CA PHE A 96 -1.32 2.70 -18.56
C PHE A 96 -0.62 2.02 -17.37
N PRO A 97 0.71 2.08 -17.30
CA PRO A 97 1.45 1.51 -16.19
C PRO A 97 0.96 2.03 -14.85
N ARG A 98 0.83 1.16 -13.87
CA ARG A 98 0.34 1.47 -12.52
C ARG A 98 1.37 2.32 -11.77
N PRO A 99 1.06 3.58 -11.39
CA PRO A 99 1.97 4.41 -10.60
C PRO A 99 2.22 3.79 -9.22
N SER A 100 3.48 3.53 -8.87
CA SER A 100 3.86 2.73 -7.69
C SER A 100 4.64 3.47 -6.61
N GLY A 101 4.63 4.77 -6.62
CA GLY A 101 5.29 5.60 -5.62
C GLY A 101 4.86 7.04 -5.74
N SER A 102 5.33 7.89 -4.81
CA SER A 102 4.99 9.33 -4.79
C SER A 102 5.37 10.02 -6.10
N GLY A 103 6.60 9.84 -6.57
CA GLY A 103 7.08 10.45 -7.80
C GLY A 103 6.33 9.95 -9.05
N ASP A 104 6.03 8.65 -9.14
CA ASP A 104 5.25 8.10 -10.23
C ASP A 104 3.81 8.62 -10.21
N GLY A 105 3.22 8.81 -9.02
CA GLY A 105 1.91 9.42 -8.87
C GLY A 105 1.87 10.86 -9.39
N GLU A 106 2.86 11.67 -9.00
CA GLU A 106 3.00 13.05 -9.46
C GLU A 106 3.19 13.14 -10.98
N ASN A 107 4.06 12.29 -11.53
CA ASN A 107 4.31 12.22 -12.97
C ASN A 107 3.06 11.80 -13.75
N ALA A 108 2.30 10.82 -13.23
CA ALA A 108 1.04 10.40 -13.84
C ALA A 108 -0.01 11.51 -13.80
N LEU A 109 -0.12 12.25 -12.70
CA LEU A 109 -1.01 13.40 -12.59
C LEU A 109 -0.62 14.51 -13.59
N LEU A 110 0.67 14.83 -13.70
CA LEU A 110 1.16 15.81 -14.69
C LEU A 110 0.90 15.34 -16.12
N ALA A 111 1.12 14.05 -16.42
CA ALA A 111 0.82 13.49 -17.75
C ALA A 111 -0.69 13.55 -18.05
N SER A 112 -1.52 13.33 -17.04
CA SER A 112 -2.97 13.44 -17.14
C SER A 112 -3.43 14.90 -17.43
N ILE A 113 -2.86 15.87 -16.73
CA ILE A 113 -3.16 17.29 -16.92
C ILE A 113 -2.71 17.77 -18.31
N ASN A 114 -1.49 17.39 -18.71
CA ASN A 114 -0.88 17.85 -19.96
C ASN A 114 -1.27 17.03 -21.19
N ASN A 115 -2.10 15.99 -21.01
CA ASN A 115 -2.49 15.06 -22.07
C ASN A 115 -1.27 14.45 -22.80
N THR A 116 -0.33 13.95 -22.04
CA THR A 116 0.89 13.30 -22.54
C THR A 116 0.94 11.82 -22.16
N THR A 117 1.88 11.08 -22.73
CA THR A 117 2.18 9.72 -22.30
C THR A 117 2.80 9.73 -20.90
N PHE A 118 2.48 8.73 -20.10
CA PHE A 118 3.07 8.49 -18.79
C PHE A 118 4.14 7.40 -18.89
N SER A 119 5.30 7.66 -18.28
CA SER A 119 6.43 6.72 -18.21
C SER A 119 6.92 6.54 -16.80
N GLN A 120 7.26 5.32 -16.44
CA GLN A 120 7.94 4.94 -15.20
C GLN A 120 8.88 3.76 -15.45
N ALA A 121 9.62 3.30 -14.43
CA ALA A 121 10.58 2.21 -14.58
C ALA A 121 9.98 0.91 -15.15
N SER A 122 8.72 0.61 -14.84
CA SER A 122 8.02 -0.60 -15.34
C SER A 122 7.44 -0.47 -16.75
N GLY A 123 7.48 0.70 -17.38
CA GLY A 123 6.99 0.90 -18.74
C GLY A 123 6.44 2.29 -19.04
N THR A 124 5.97 2.43 -20.27
CA THR A 124 5.38 3.67 -20.80
C THR A 124 3.98 3.38 -21.34
N SER A 125 3.04 4.30 -21.14
CA SER A 125 1.71 4.21 -21.74
C SER A 125 1.81 4.28 -23.27
N SER A 126 0.99 3.47 -23.95
CA SER A 126 0.97 3.42 -25.42
C SER A 126 0.38 4.68 -26.07
N GLN A 127 -0.33 5.49 -25.30
CA GLN A 127 -0.98 6.72 -25.73
C GLN A 127 -1.08 7.71 -24.55
N PRO A 128 -1.37 8.99 -24.82
CA PRO A 128 -1.61 10.00 -23.79
C PRO A 128 -2.69 9.57 -22.79
N ILE A 129 -2.51 9.93 -21.52
CA ILE A 129 -3.40 9.60 -20.42
C ILE A 129 -4.21 10.83 -19.94
N GLY A 130 -4.53 11.75 -20.85
CA GLY A 130 -5.27 12.97 -20.52
C GLY A 130 -6.56 12.70 -19.75
N GLY A 131 -6.73 13.39 -18.61
CA GLY A 131 -7.91 13.29 -17.77
C GLY A 131 -8.07 11.95 -17.01
N GLN A 132 -7.05 11.07 -16.98
CA GLN A 132 -7.15 9.76 -16.33
C GLN A 132 -6.80 9.79 -14.84
N VAL A 133 -6.02 10.76 -14.38
CA VAL A 133 -5.60 10.91 -12.98
C VAL A 133 -5.99 12.29 -12.48
N ASP A 134 -6.62 12.35 -11.33
CA ASP A 134 -7.09 13.61 -10.72
C ASP A 134 -6.33 13.94 -9.44
N ILE A 135 -5.85 12.94 -8.71
CA ILE A 135 -5.17 13.10 -7.43
C ILE A 135 -3.96 12.16 -7.39
N ALA A 136 -2.82 12.67 -6.93
CA ALA A 136 -1.65 11.88 -6.63
C ALA A 136 -1.44 11.81 -5.10
N ARG A 137 -1.25 10.60 -4.57
CA ARG A 137 -0.79 10.41 -3.20
C ARG A 137 0.71 10.60 -3.15
N SER A 138 1.19 11.40 -2.19
CA SER A 138 2.63 11.56 -1.95
C SER A 138 2.92 11.48 -0.46
N SER A 139 3.88 10.66 -0.06
CA SER A 139 4.39 10.54 1.30
C SER A 139 5.44 11.60 1.64
N ALA A 140 5.81 12.42 0.67
CA ALA A 140 6.76 13.50 0.83
C ALA A 140 6.10 14.84 0.53
N ALA A 141 6.53 15.89 1.24
CA ALA A 141 6.20 17.26 0.86
C ALA A 141 6.96 17.66 -0.40
N PRO A 142 6.44 18.60 -1.20
CA PRO A 142 7.16 19.11 -2.36
C PRO A 142 8.46 19.79 -1.92
N THR A 143 9.56 19.45 -2.56
CA THR A 143 10.85 20.13 -2.35
C THR A 143 10.95 21.43 -3.16
N ALA A 144 10.12 21.56 -4.19
CA ALA A 144 9.97 22.74 -5.05
C ALA A 144 8.55 22.73 -5.63
N GLN A 145 8.14 23.84 -6.25
CA GLN A 145 6.92 23.85 -7.04
C GLN A 145 7.07 22.90 -8.25
N VAL A 146 6.31 21.81 -8.25
CA VAL A 146 6.27 20.87 -9.35
C VAL A 146 5.21 21.31 -10.36
N GLY A 147 5.49 21.14 -11.64
CA GLY A 147 4.54 21.45 -12.69
C GLY A 147 4.27 22.95 -12.87
N ASN A 148 5.23 23.82 -12.57
CA ASN A 148 5.09 25.27 -12.72
C ASN A 148 3.85 25.87 -12.00
N GLY A 149 3.50 25.36 -10.84
CA GLY A 149 2.35 25.79 -10.06
C GLY A 149 1.01 25.20 -10.51
N ILE A 150 1.00 24.24 -11.42
CA ILE A 150 -0.22 23.54 -11.86
C ILE A 150 -0.74 22.61 -10.74
N LEU A 151 0.17 22.06 -9.91
CA LEU A 151 -0.21 21.16 -8.81
C LEU A 151 -0.46 21.94 -7.53
N ALA A 152 -1.59 21.66 -6.88
CA ALA A 152 -1.87 22.11 -5.53
C ALA A 152 -1.54 20.96 -4.54
N TRP A 153 -0.80 21.27 -3.49
CA TRP A 153 -0.44 20.35 -2.44
C TRP A 153 -1.37 20.52 -1.24
N VAL A 154 -2.05 19.45 -0.90
CA VAL A 154 -2.97 19.42 0.25
C VAL A 154 -2.35 18.55 1.33
N PRO A 155 -1.98 19.08 2.51
CA PRO A 155 -1.54 18.27 3.63
C PRO A 155 -2.65 17.31 4.03
N TYR A 156 -2.35 16.02 3.93
CA TYR A 156 -3.33 14.95 4.16
C TYR A 156 -3.29 14.44 5.61
N GLY A 157 -2.09 14.26 6.16
CA GLY A 157 -1.87 13.73 7.49
C GLY A 157 -0.44 13.92 7.95
N ARG A 158 -0.17 13.51 9.17
CA ARG A 158 1.19 13.35 9.70
C ARG A 158 1.47 11.88 9.82
N ASP A 159 2.67 11.49 9.42
CA ASP A 159 3.18 10.14 9.55
C ASP A 159 4.38 10.11 10.47
N ALA A 160 4.69 8.94 11.02
CA ALA A 160 5.85 8.70 11.85
C ALA A 160 6.50 7.38 11.42
N VAL A 161 7.80 7.44 11.19
CA VAL A 161 8.59 6.23 10.98
C VAL A 161 9.02 5.71 12.35
N ALA A 162 8.66 4.47 12.64
CA ALA A 162 9.08 3.76 13.82
C ALA A 162 10.07 2.66 13.43
N TYR A 163 10.96 2.31 14.34
CA TYR A 163 11.79 1.12 14.21
C TYR A 163 11.18 -0.02 15.02
N ALA A 164 11.40 -1.23 14.55
CA ALA A 164 11.13 -2.45 15.31
C ALA A 164 12.46 -3.14 15.60
N TYR A 165 12.53 -3.84 16.71
CA TYR A 165 13.73 -4.58 17.10
C TYR A 165 13.36 -5.99 17.54
N VAL A 166 14.34 -6.89 17.42
CA VAL A 166 14.29 -8.23 17.99
C VAL A 166 15.46 -8.33 18.95
N GLY A 167 15.20 -8.38 20.24
CA GLY A 167 16.20 -8.49 21.29
C GLY A 167 16.63 -9.93 21.53
N GLY A 168 17.87 -10.10 22.00
CA GLY A 168 18.40 -11.40 22.44
C GLY A 168 18.06 -11.71 23.91
N SER A 169 17.98 -10.68 24.74
CA SER A 169 17.65 -10.76 26.16
C SER A 169 16.82 -9.55 26.59
N ALA A 170 16.18 -9.61 27.76
CA ALA A 170 15.45 -8.48 28.33
C ALA A 170 16.33 -7.23 28.53
N ALA A 171 17.63 -7.43 28.81
CA ALA A 171 18.59 -6.33 28.94
C ALA A 171 18.87 -5.68 27.57
N ASP A 172 19.04 -6.47 26.52
CA ASP A 172 19.23 -5.97 25.16
C ASP A 172 18.00 -5.20 24.69
N GLU A 173 16.81 -5.73 24.93
CA GLU A 173 15.54 -5.05 24.62
C GLU A 173 15.44 -3.69 25.32
N ALA A 174 15.76 -3.63 26.63
CA ALA A 174 15.73 -2.39 27.39
C ALA A 174 16.71 -1.33 26.83
N ASN A 175 17.88 -1.76 26.34
CA ASN A 175 18.90 -0.87 25.79
C ASN A 175 18.51 -0.27 24.43
N VAL A 176 17.63 -0.92 23.66
CA VAL A 176 17.22 -0.48 22.32
C VAL A 176 15.76 0.00 22.23
N ALA A 177 14.99 -0.10 23.32
CA ALA A 177 13.57 0.26 23.33
C ALA A 177 13.31 1.77 23.10
N HIS A 178 14.27 2.62 23.40
CA HIS A 178 14.12 4.08 23.40
C HIS A 178 15.32 4.78 22.74
N LEU A 179 15.62 4.40 21.50
CA LEU A 179 16.71 5.04 20.75
C LEU A 179 16.35 6.47 20.37
N THR A 180 17.31 7.35 20.55
CA THR A 180 17.22 8.74 20.09
C THR A 180 17.40 8.83 18.57
N GLY A 181 16.96 9.94 17.96
CA GLY A 181 17.19 10.18 16.53
C GLY A 181 18.68 10.19 16.15
N ALA A 182 19.55 10.65 17.03
CA ALA A 182 21.00 10.61 16.82
C ALA A 182 21.52 9.16 16.79
N GLN A 183 21.13 8.34 17.77
CA GLN A 183 21.51 6.92 17.80
C GLN A 183 20.98 6.15 16.59
N LEU A 184 19.76 6.46 16.13
CA LEU A 184 19.22 5.88 14.88
C LEU A 184 20.06 6.33 13.68
N GLY A 185 20.45 7.61 13.62
CA GLY A 185 21.35 8.13 12.58
C GLY A 185 22.69 7.39 12.56
N ASP A 186 23.29 7.15 13.73
CA ASP A 186 24.53 6.39 13.85
C ASP A 186 24.37 4.93 13.41
N ILE A 187 23.27 4.27 13.82
CA ILE A 187 22.99 2.87 13.46
C ILE A 187 22.79 2.70 11.96
N TYR A 188 21.93 3.53 11.35
CA TYR A 188 21.58 3.40 9.92
C TYR A 188 22.61 4.05 8.99
N GLY A 189 23.42 4.97 9.48
CA GLY A 189 24.51 5.59 8.72
C GLY A 189 25.82 4.81 8.75
N ALA A 190 25.94 3.82 9.63
CA ALA A 190 27.16 3.04 9.78
C ALA A 190 27.29 1.93 8.72
N THR A 191 28.53 1.57 8.42
CA THR A 191 28.88 0.43 7.53
C THR A 191 29.08 -0.87 8.29
N SER A 192 28.98 -0.84 9.63
CA SER A 192 29.15 -2.00 10.53
C SER A 192 28.17 -1.92 11.69
N ASP A 193 27.97 -3.06 12.35
CA ASP A 193 27.13 -3.13 13.55
C ASP A 193 27.59 -2.13 14.60
N GLN A 194 26.64 -1.50 15.29
CA GLN A 194 26.89 -0.49 16.30
C GLN A 194 26.67 -1.06 17.70
N VAL A 195 27.32 -0.51 18.70
CA VAL A 195 27.13 -0.89 20.10
C VAL A 195 26.42 0.23 20.84
N ILE A 196 25.20 -0.03 21.29
CA ILE A 196 24.36 0.90 22.06
C ILE A 196 24.17 0.36 23.47
N SER A 197 24.66 1.10 24.46
CA SER A 197 24.58 0.71 25.88
C SER A 197 25.05 -0.73 26.18
N GLY A 198 26.06 -1.21 25.42
CA GLY A 198 26.60 -2.56 25.56
C GLY A 198 25.91 -3.63 24.70
N THR A 199 24.82 -3.30 23.99
CA THR A 199 24.15 -4.21 23.08
C THR A 199 24.62 -3.97 21.64
N THR A 200 25.02 -5.02 20.93
CA THR A 200 25.37 -4.95 19.51
C THR A 200 24.08 -4.89 18.67
N VAL A 201 23.93 -3.83 17.91
CA VAL A 201 22.76 -3.56 17.08
C VAL A 201 23.14 -3.68 15.61
N LYS A 202 22.38 -4.51 14.88
CA LYS A 202 22.50 -4.66 13.43
C LYS A 202 21.32 -4.01 12.74
N ALA A 203 21.61 -3.08 11.84
CA ALA A 203 20.57 -2.39 11.07
C ALA A 203 20.04 -3.26 9.93
N TYR A 204 18.72 -3.23 9.74
CA TYR A 204 18.04 -3.78 8.58
C TYR A 204 17.12 -2.71 8.01
N LEU A 205 17.20 -2.51 6.69
CA LEU A 205 16.28 -1.64 5.98
C LEU A 205 15.29 -2.51 5.20
N PRO A 206 14.00 -2.13 5.15
CA PRO A 206 13.08 -2.73 4.22
C PRO A 206 13.62 -2.57 2.80
N GLN A 207 13.54 -3.63 2.01
CA GLN A 207 13.82 -3.54 0.57
C GLN A 207 12.51 -3.20 -0.12
N SER A 208 12.48 -2.09 -0.83
CA SER A 208 11.38 -1.66 -1.69
C SER A 208 11.58 -2.16 -3.12
#